data_4be0013282e15c62ef1c15977ffa90b1
#
_entry.id   4be0013282e15c62ef1c15977ffa90b1
#
_cell.length_a   1.000
_cell.length_b   1.000
_cell.length_c   1.000
_cell.angle_alpha   90.00
_cell.angle_beta   90.00
_cell.angle_gamma   90.00
#
_symmetry.space_group_name_H-M   'P 1'
#
loop_
_entity.id
_entity.type
_entity.pdbx_description
1 polymer ?
#
loop_
_entity_poly.entity_id
_entity_poly.type
_entity_poly.pdbx_seq_one_letter_code
_entity_poly.pdbx_strand_id
1 'polypeptide(L)'
;MAHIMSLDKKRQIIYVPATKAVRALARSYAQRDHIKRFAPAEMVLHEMWCVANLRIKSISVAGDSAAITFHQPESTIQFEHPWPSPMVNTKPFKTDDGRTLNLNSAFYLTNHIALLDEPGEWYHDVRNHKVYYYPRKGETIREAVAPALETLINVEGTLDRPVHDIRIEGLTFSHTTWMRPTTDGHVPLQAGMYMYEGYKLRPQTVRPD
;
A
#
# COMPACT_ATOMS: atom_id res chain seq x y z
N MET A 1 6.47 10.53 -8.62
CA MET A 1 5.42 9.49 -8.56
C MET A 1 4.61 9.53 -9.85
N ALA A 2 4.14 8.38 -10.31
CA ALA A 2 3.18 8.30 -11.41
C ALA A 2 1.75 8.51 -10.90
N HIS A 3 0.82 8.81 -11.82
CA HIS A 3 -0.60 8.94 -11.49
C HIS A 3 -1.38 7.85 -12.20
N ILE A 4 -2.46 7.37 -11.59
CA ILE A 4 -3.35 6.43 -12.25
C ILE A 4 -4.03 7.10 -13.46
N MET A 5 -4.41 6.30 -14.44
CA MET A 5 -5.12 6.77 -15.63
C MET A 5 -6.64 6.70 -15.43
N SER A 6 -7.11 5.58 -14.93
CA SER A 6 -8.53 5.34 -14.68
C SER A 6 -8.75 4.17 -13.73
N LEU A 7 -10.00 3.99 -13.32
CA LEU A 7 -10.42 2.94 -12.41
C LEU A 7 -11.70 2.29 -12.94
N ASP A 8 -11.69 0.96 -13.07
CA ASP A 8 -12.88 0.16 -13.38
C ASP A 8 -13.36 -0.55 -12.11
N LYS A 9 -14.37 0.04 -11.46
CA LYS A 9 -14.93 -0.51 -10.23
C LYS A 9 -15.54 -1.89 -10.43
N LYS A 10 -16.22 -2.13 -11.55
CA LYS A 10 -16.93 -3.39 -11.81
C LYS A 10 -15.96 -4.56 -12.01
N ARG A 11 -14.84 -4.32 -12.66
CA ARG A 11 -13.80 -5.32 -12.91
C ARG A 11 -12.71 -5.34 -11.84
N GLN A 12 -12.74 -4.39 -10.90
CA GLN A 12 -11.72 -4.19 -9.86
C GLN A 12 -10.31 -3.99 -10.45
N ILE A 13 -10.21 -3.10 -11.43
CA ILE A 13 -8.96 -2.82 -12.15
C ILE A 13 -8.57 -1.35 -11.97
N ILE A 14 -7.28 -1.11 -11.72
CA ILE A 14 -6.66 0.21 -11.86
C ILE A 14 -5.81 0.20 -13.13
N TYR A 15 -6.03 1.19 -14.01
CA TYR A 15 -5.21 1.42 -15.18
C TYR A 15 -4.15 2.47 -14.89
N VAL A 16 -2.91 2.16 -15.26
CA VAL A 16 -1.74 3.00 -15.00
C VAL A 16 -0.88 3.16 -16.25
N PRO A 17 -0.05 4.22 -16.36
CA PRO A 17 0.94 4.32 -17.41
C PRO A 17 1.94 3.15 -17.34
N ALA A 18 2.27 2.57 -18.48
CA ALA A 18 3.23 1.47 -18.58
C ALA A 18 4.68 1.97 -18.47
N THR A 19 5.04 2.53 -17.31
CA THR A 19 6.40 3.02 -17.00
C THR A 19 7.44 1.89 -17.03
N LYS A 20 8.74 2.22 -16.96
CA LYS A 20 9.84 1.24 -16.86
C LYS A 20 9.60 0.25 -15.71
N ALA A 21 9.27 0.75 -14.52
CA ALA A 21 8.98 -0.07 -13.34
C ALA A 21 7.77 -0.99 -13.55
N VAL A 22 6.66 -0.45 -14.08
CA VAL A 22 5.45 -1.22 -14.39
C VAL A 22 5.75 -2.34 -15.40
N ARG A 23 6.52 -2.06 -16.45
CA ARG A 23 6.92 -3.06 -17.45
C ARG A 23 7.88 -4.12 -16.86
N ALA A 24 8.80 -3.71 -15.98
CA ALA A 24 9.71 -4.64 -15.31
C ALA A 24 8.91 -5.62 -14.43
N LEU A 25 7.98 -5.08 -13.64
CA LEU A 25 7.10 -5.88 -12.80
C LEU A 25 6.20 -6.81 -13.61
N ALA A 26 5.59 -6.33 -14.70
CA ALA A 26 4.76 -7.14 -15.59
C ALA A 26 5.53 -8.32 -16.20
N ARG A 27 6.79 -8.12 -16.59
CA ARG A 27 7.66 -9.22 -17.07
C ARG A 27 7.91 -10.27 -15.99
N SER A 28 8.09 -9.85 -14.73
CA SER A 28 8.24 -10.76 -13.61
C SER A 28 6.96 -11.57 -13.37
N TYR A 29 5.80 -10.91 -13.38
CA TYR A 29 4.49 -11.55 -13.19
C TYR A 29 4.13 -12.54 -14.33
N ALA A 30 4.66 -12.34 -15.53
CA ALA A 30 4.47 -13.26 -16.65
C ALA A 30 5.29 -14.56 -16.53
N GLN A 31 6.24 -14.67 -15.60
CA GLN A 31 7.01 -15.89 -15.39
C GLN A 31 6.15 -16.96 -14.72
N ARG A 32 6.22 -18.19 -15.24
CA ARG A 32 5.39 -19.34 -14.80
C ARG A 32 5.42 -19.60 -13.30
N ASP A 33 6.56 -19.37 -12.66
CA ASP A 33 6.77 -19.66 -11.23
C ASP A 33 6.80 -18.41 -10.36
N HIS A 34 6.34 -17.24 -10.87
CA HIS A 34 6.38 -15.98 -10.14
C HIS A 34 5.74 -16.09 -8.73
N ILE A 35 4.50 -16.61 -8.66
CA ILE A 35 3.75 -16.75 -7.38
C ILE A 35 4.47 -17.68 -6.39
N LYS A 36 5.23 -18.66 -6.89
CA LYS A 36 6.00 -19.56 -6.02
C LYS A 36 7.29 -18.92 -5.49
N ARG A 37 7.87 -18.02 -6.29
CA ARG A 37 9.18 -17.42 -6.00
C ARG A 37 9.13 -16.16 -5.17
N PHE A 38 8.12 -15.33 -5.37
CA PHE A 38 8.05 -14.00 -4.79
C PHE A 38 6.74 -13.79 -4.02
N ALA A 39 6.81 -12.96 -2.97
CA ALA A 39 5.62 -12.36 -2.40
C ALA A 39 4.98 -11.40 -3.42
N PRO A 40 3.68 -11.10 -3.33
CA PRO A 40 3.07 -10.11 -4.19
C PRO A 40 3.78 -8.75 -4.06
N ALA A 41 4.02 -8.09 -5.18
CA ALA A 41 4.36 -6.68 -5.16
C ALA A 41 3.18 -5.86 -4.65
N GLU A 42 3.44 -4.67 -4.20
CA GLU A 42 2.42 -3.77 -3.65
C GLU A 42 2.33 -2.49 -4.48
N MET A 43 1.11 -2.00 -4.67
CA MET A 43 0.82 -0.67 -5.13
C MET A 43 0.48 0.20 -3.93
N VAL A 44 1.25 1.23 -3.68
CA VAL A 44 0.94 2.26 -2.69
C VAL A 44 0.20 3.36 -3.43
N LEU A 45 -1.09 3.47 -3.16
CA LEU A 45 -2.02 4.39 -3.82
C LEU A 45 -2.34 5.56 -2.88
N HIS A 46 -2.05 6.78 -3.33
CA HIS A 46 -2.41 7.99 -2.61
C HIS A 46 -3.87 8.34 -2.91
N GLU A 47 -4.69 8.21 -1.92
CA GLU A 47 -6.09 8.60 -1.97
C GLU A 47 -6.28 10.03 -1.44
N MET A 48 -7.50 10.54 -1.44
CA MET A 48 -7.77 11.92 -1.05
C MET A 48 -7.38 12.20 0.40
N TRP A 49 -7.59 11.25 1.31
CA TRP A 49 -7.40 11.43 2.76
C TRP A 49 -6.41 10.45 3.39
N CYS A 50 -5.94 9.49 2.61
CA CYS A 50 -5.15 8.37 3.15
C CYS A 50 -4.27 7.74 2.09
N VAL A 51 -3.55 6.70 2.48
CA VAL A 51 -2.72 5.89 1.60
C VAL A 51 -3.18 4.44 1.71
N ALA A 52 -3.50 3.84 0.57
CA ALA A 52 -3.84 2.42 0.49
C ALA A 52 -2.64 1.60 0.00
N ASN A 53 -2.44 0.43 0.60
CA ASN A 53 -1.46 -0.56 0.17
C ASN A 53 -2.21 -1.77 -0.41
N LEU A 54 -2.07 -1.99 -1.71
CA LEU A 54 -2.80 -3.01 -2.45
C LEU A 54 -1.82 -4.05 -2.99
N ARG A 55 -1.92 -5.30 -2.54
CA ARG A 55 -1.09 -6.40 -3.05
C ARG A 55 -1.52 -6.75 -4.48
N ILE A 56 -0.59 -6.71 -5.41
CA ILE A 56 -0.85 -6.94 -6.82
C ILE A 56 -1.06 -8.44 -7.08
N LYS A 57 -2.23 -8.78 -7.62
CA LYS A 57 -2.58 -10.13 -8.04
C LYS A 57 -2.14 -10.41 -9.47
N SER A 58 -2.40 -9.46 -10.37
CA SER A 58 -1.98 -9.56 -11.76
C SER A 58 -1.68 -8.20 -12.36
N ILE A 59 -0.83 -8.19 -13.37
CA ILE A 59 -0.48 -7.01 -14.13
C ILE A 59 -0.33 -7.39 -15.60
N SER A 60 -1.01 -6.67 -16.49
CA SER A 60 -0.92 -6.85 -17.93
C SER A 60 -0.69 -5.52 -18.62
N VAL A 61 0.23 -5.49 -19.57
CA VAL A 61 0.59 -4.29 -20.33
C VAL A 61 0.01 -4.37 -21.73
N ALA A 62 -0.64 -3.28 -22.16
CA ALA A 62 -1.15 -3.08 -23.51
C ALA A 62 -0.78 -1.66 -24.00
N GLY A 63 0.13 -1.58 -24.96
CA GLY A 63 0.65 -0.29 -25.44
C GLY A 63 1.31 0.51 -24.32
N ASP A 64 0.81 1.71 -24.08
CA ASP A 64 1.34 2.64 -23.07
C ASP A 64 0.59 2.57 -21.72
N SER A 65 -0.30 1.60 -21.55
CA SER A 65 -1.05 1.39 -20.32
C SER A 65 -0.85 -0.01 -19.77
N ALA A 66 -1.12 -0.17 -18.48
CA ALA A 66 -1.17 -1.45 -17.80
C ALA A 66 -2.44 -1.54 -16.95
N ALA A 67 -3.05 -2.73 -16.94
CA ALA A 67 -4.16 -3.09 -16.08
C ALA A 67 -3.62 -3.86 -14.88
N ILE A 68 -3.96 -3.43 -13.67
CA ILE A 68 -3.54 -4.04 -12.41
C ILE A 68 -4.77 -4.49 -11.63
N THR A 69 -4.75 -5.75 -11.18
CA THR A 69 -5.74 -6.31 -10.24
C THR A 69 -5.08 -6.65 -8.92
N PHE A 70 -5.86 -6.80 -7.87
CA PHE A 70 -5.35 -6.91 -6.50
C PHE A 70 -5.85 -8.18 -5.82
N HIS A 71 -5.19 -8.58 -4.75
CA HIS A 71 -5.61 -9.66 -3.89
C HIS A 71 -6.81 -9.25 -3.02
N GLN A 72 -7.39 -10.23 -2.36
CA GLN A 72 -8.41 -10.05 -1.34
C GLN A 72 -7.74 -10.03 0.04
N PRO A 73 -8.31 -9.32 1.02
CA PRO A 73 -9.61 -8.61 1.01
C PRO A 73 -9.54 -7.18 0.46
N GLU A 74 -8.33 -6.62 0.25
CA GLU A 74 -8.14 -5.22 -0.09
C GLU A 74 -8.81 -4.82 -1.40
N SER A 75 -8.89 -5.71 -2.39
CA SER A 75 -9.58 -5.42 -3.65
C SER A 75 -11.07 -5.12 -3.43
N THR A 76 -11.76 -5.96 -2.69
CA THR A 76 -13.18 -5.74 -2.39
C THR A 76 -13.40 -4.45 -1.59
N ILE A 77 -12.56 -4.18 -0.61
CA ILE A 77 -12.66 -2.93 0.17
C ILE A 77 -12.46 -1.72 -0.74
N GLN A 78 -11.42 -1.74 -1.58
CA GLN A 78 -11.07 -0.63 -2.47
C GLN A 78 -12.17 -0.29 -3.48
N PHE A 79 -12.82 -1.30 -4.03
CA PHE A 79 -13.73 -1.10 -5.17
C PHE A 79 -15.21 -1.15 -4.81
N GLU A 80 -15.59 -1.86 -3.76
CA GLU A 80 -17.00 -2.17 -3.46
C GLU A 80 -17.50 -1.57 -2.16
N HIS A 81 -16.60 -1.16 -1.23
CA HIS A 81 -17.06 -0.65 0.06
C HIS A 81 -17.94 0.59 -0.15
N PRO A 82 -19.18 0.59 0.42
CA PRO A 82 -20.07 1.75 0.36
C PRO A 82 -19.47 2.92 1.18
N TRP A 83 -20.15 4.05 1.16
CA TRP A 83 -19.73 5.18 1.99
C TRP A 83 -19.66 4.80 3.49
N PRO A 84 -18.60 5.19 4.22
CA PRO A 84 -17.41 5.89 3.79
C PRO A 84 -16.50 4.99 2.94
N SER A 85 -16.35 5.35 1.67
CA SER A 85 -15.59 4.56 0.68
C SER A 85 -14.17 5.09 0.52
N PRO A 86 -13.23 4.26 0.05
CA PRO A 86 -11.94 4.73 -0.43
C PRO A 86 -12.13 5.80 -1.51
N MET A 87 -11.41 6.91 -1.41
CA MET A 87 -11.61 8.08 -2.29
C MET A 87 -10.44 8.25 -3.26
N VAL A 88 -10.57 7.58 -4.40
CA VAL A 88 -9.59 7.65 -5.49
C VAL A 88 -9.98 8.73 -6.49
N ASN A 89 -9.07 9.66 -6.74
CA ASN A 89 -9.26 10.65 -7.79
C ASN A 89 -8.91 10.07 -9.16
N THR A 90 -9.82 10.24 -10.11
CA THR A 90 -9.67 9.79 -11.51
C THR A 90 -9.97 10.88 -12.52
N LYS A 91 -10.24 12.09 -12.07
CA LYS A 91 -10.61 13.22 -12.93
C LYS A 91 -9.75 14.44 -12.63
N PRO A 92 -9.31 15.16 -13.67
CA PRO A 92 -8.67 16.45 -13.48
C PRO A 92 -9.64 17.44 -12.84
N PHE A 93 -9.11 18.28 -11.99
CA PHE A 93 -9.84 19.38 -11.34
C PHE A 93 -9.60 20.69 -12.11
N LYS A 94 -10.65 21.44 -12.38
CA LYS A 94 -10.56 22.81 -12.90
C LYS A 94 -10.63 23.78 -11.74
N THR A 95 -9.63 24.64 -11.66
CA THR A 95 -9.58 25.73 -10.69
C THR A 95 -10.43 26.90 -11.17
N ASP A 96 -10.85 27.81 -10.28
CA ASP A 96 -11.67 29.00 -10.60
C ASP A 96 -10.95 29.95 -11.59
N ASP A 97 -9.63 29.95 -11.61
CA ASP A 97 -8.80 30.72 -12.57
C ASP A 97 -8.58 30.00 -13.91
N GLY A 98 -9.32 28.91 -14.17
CA GLY A 98 -9.33 28.18 -15.44
C GLY A 98 -8.17 27.19 -15.65
N ARG A 99 -7.25 27.03 -14.70
CA ARG A 99 -6.19 26.00 -14.78
C ARG A 99 -6.78 24.60 -14.59
N THR A 100 -6.19 23.63 -15.28
CA THR A 100 -6.51 22.22 -15.07
C THR A 100 -5.40 21.57 -14.25
N LEU A 101 -5.74 21.09 -13.05
CA LEU A 101 -4.84 20.31 -12.22
C LEU A 101 -5.12 18.82 -12.44
N ASN A 102 -4.07 18.06 -12.76
CA ASN A 102 -4.19 16.61 -12.75
C ASN A 102 -4.12 16.12 -11.30
N LEU A 103 -5.28 15.89 -10.71
CA LEU A 103 -5.43 15.37 -9.36
C LEU A 103 -5.71 13.87 -9.33
N ASN A 104 -5.49 13.16 -10.43
CA ASN A 104 -5.56 11.70 -10.39
C ASN A 104 -4.65 11.18 -9.28
N SER A 105 -5.13 10.20 -8.54
CA SER A 105 -4.38 9.61 -7.43
C SER A 105 -3.00 9.19 -7.89
N ALA A 106 -1.99 9.65 -7.15
CA ALA A 106 -0.61 9.25 -7.36
C ALA A 106 -0.37 7.85 -6.81
N PHE A 107 0.59 7.15 -7.38
CA PHE A 107 0.99 5.83 -6.89
C PHE A 107 2.48 5.57 -7.07
N TYR A 108 2.99 4.60 -6.34
CA TYR A 108 4.26 3.93 -6.62
C TYR A 108 4.14 2.43 -6.34
N LEU A 109 5.09 1.67 -6.89
CA LEU A 109 5.17 0.23 -6.72
C LEU A 109 6.31 -0.09 -5.76
N THR A 110 6.12 -1.11 -4.93
CA THR A 110 7.08 -1.51 -3.91
C THR A 110 7.06 -3.02 -3.67
N ASN A 111 7.94 -3.47 -2.81
CA ASN A 111 8.02 -4.82 -2.28
C ASN A 111 8.22 -5.90 -3.35
N HIS A 112 9.12 -5.66 -4.32
CA HIS A 112 9.47 -6.68 -5.31
C HIS A 112 10.89 -6.50 -5.85
N ILE A 113 11.61 -7.61 -6.05
CA ILE A 113 13.01 -7.60 -6.52
C ILE A 113 13.19 -6.91 -7.88
N ALA A 114 12.19 -6.96 -8.77
CA ALA A 114 12.24 -6.29 -10.07
C ALA A 114 12.19 -4.75 -10.00
N LEU A 115 11.95 -4.20 -8.83
CA LEU A 115 11.92 -2.77 -8.53
C LEU A 115 13.20 -2.29 -7.83
N LEU A 116 14.15 -3.19 -7.56
CA LEU A 116 15.44 -2.89 -6.95
C LEU A 116 16.38 -2.41 -8.07
N ASP A 117 16.23 -1.16 -8.53
CA ASP A 117 16.94 -0.64 -9.68
C ASP A 117 17.73 0.68 -9.43
N GLU A 118 17.65 1.23 -8.22
CA GLU A 118 18.38 2.45 -7.83
C GLU A 118 19.23 2.24 -6.56
N PRO A 119 20.42 2.87 -6.46
CA PRO A 119 21.26 2.76 -5.28
C PRO A 119 20.58 3.29 -4.00
N GLY A 120 20.63 2.50 -2.94
CA GLY A 120 20.01 2.79 -1.65
C GLY A 120 18.65 2.14 -1.45
N GLU A 121 18.15 1.45 -2.46
CA GLU A 121 16.94 0.64 -2.35
C GLU A 121 17.23 -0.71 -1.69
N TRP A 122 16.19 -1.30 -1.13
CA TRP A 122 16.27 -2.62 -0.53
C TRP A 122 14.97 -3.41 -0.78
N TYR A 123 15.08 -4.72 -0.73
CA TYR A 123 13.97 -5.66 -0.87
C TYR A 123 14.09 -6.78 0.17
N HIS A 124 13.01 -7.03 0.92
CA HIS A 124 12.90 -8.14 1.84
C HIS A 124 12.18 -9.32 1.17
N ASP A 125 12.95 -10.34 0.83
CA ASP A 125 12.42 -11.61 0.35
C ASP A 125 11.98 -12.45 1.55
N VAL A 126 10.73 -12.25 1.97
CA VAL A 126 10.14 -12.93 3.13
C VAL A 126 10.07 -14.45 2.95
N ARG A 127 10.02 -14.94 1.70
CA ARG A 127 9.94 -16.38 1.41
C ARG A 127 11.27 -17.09 1.56
N ASN A 128 12.34 -16.43 1.19
CA ASN A 128 13.71 -16.97 1.27
C ASN A 128 14.48 -16.45 2.47
N HIS A 129 13.85 -15.65 3.36
CA HIS A 129 14.45 -15.04 4.54
C HIS A 129 15.73 -14.27 4.21
N LYS A 130 15.69 -13.46 3.13
CA LYS A 130 16.83 -12.68 2.64
C LYS A 130 16.45 -11.21 2.50
N VAL A 131 17.40 -10.35 2.80
CA VAL A 131 17.31 -8.92 2.47
C VAL A 131 18.32 -8.64 1.36
N TYR A 132 17.85 -8.02 0.29
CA TYR A 132 18.67 -7.52 -0.80
C TYR A 132 18.77 -6.02 -0.66
N TYR A 133 19.97 -5.50 -0.85
CA TYR A 133 20.23 -4.07 -0.80
C TYR A 133 21.08 -3.68 -1.99
N TYR A 134 20.76 -2.55 -2.64
CA TYR A 134 21.57 -1.96 -3.70
C TYR A 134 22.44 -0.84 -3.10
N PRO A 135 23.73 -1.09 -2.84
CA PRO A 135 24.55 -0.12 -2.12
C PRO A 135 24.77 1.15 -2.94
N ARG A 136 24.84 2.29 -2.26
CA ARG A 136 25.29 3.55 -2.84
C ARG A 136 26.79 3.50 -3.10
N LYS A 137 27.26 4.32 -4.05
CA LYS A 137 28.68 4.39 -4.38
C LYS A 137 29.52 4.75 -3.14
N GLY A 138 30.49 3.89 -2.82
CA GLY A 138 31.39 4.07 -1.67
C GLY A 138 30.80 3.69 -0.31
N GLU A 139 29.57 3.19 -0.28
CA GLU A 139 28.93 2.73 0.94
C GLU A 139 29.44 1.33 1.32
N THR A 140 29.73 1.14 2.60
CA THR A 140 30.04 -0.15 3.21
C THR A 140 29.06 -0.40 4.32
N ILE A 141 28.24 -1.43 4.18
CA ILE A 141 27.29 -1.84 5.22
C ILE A 141 28.07 -2.59 6.30
N ARG A 142 28.09 -2.03 7.50
CA ARG A 142 28.73 -2.67 8.66
C ARG A 142 27.69 -3.31 9.59
N GLU A 143 26.52 -2.68 9.69
CA GLU A 143 25.44 -3.11 10.55
C GLU A 143 24.11 -2.92 9.81
N ALA A 144 23.18 -3.83 10.06
CA ALA A 144 21.79 -3.73 9.61
C ALA A 144 20.87 -4.21 10.72
N VAL A 145 19.77 -3.50 10.94
CA VAL A 145 18.73 -3.89 11.90
C VAL A 145 17.49 -4.28 11.14
N ALA A 146 17.03 -5.51 11.35
CA ALA A 146 15.74 -5.99 10.84
C ALA A 146 14.72 -5.96 12.00
N PRO A 147 13.75 -5.03 11.99
CA PRO A 147 12.75 -4.96 13.04
C PRO A 147 11.83 -6.18 12.97
N ALA A 148 11.49 -6.72 14.16
CA ALA A 148 10.60 -7.88 14.30
C ALA A 148 9.35 -7.61 15.14
N LEU A 149 9.35 -6.52 15.90
CA LEU A 149 8.24 -6.14 16.77
C LEU A 149 7.41 -5.02 16.14
N GLU A 150 6.11 -5.16 16.15
CA GLU A 150 5.18 -4.10 15.74
C GLU A 150 4.87 -3.14 16.90
N THR A 151 4.90 -3.63 18.13
CA THR A 151 4.60 -2.85 19.33
C THR A 151 5.75 -2.96 20.31
N LEU A 152 6.30 -1.84 20.76
CA LEU A 152 7.38 -1.79 21.75
C LEU A 152 6.85 -1.62 23.19
N ILE A 153 5.76 -0.88 23.35
CA ILE A 153 5.08 -0.73 24.64
C ILE A 153 3.59 -0.92 24.40
N ASN A 154 2.99 -1.77 25.24
CA ASN A 154 1.55 -1.94 25.30
C ASN A 154 1.06 -1.45 26.67
N VAL A 155 0.06 -0.55 26.65
CA VAL A 155 -0.56 0.00 27.87
C VAL A 155 -2.05 -0.34 27.81
N GLU A 156 -2.46 -1.30 28.62
CA GLU A 156 -3.82 -1.83 28.60
C GLU A 156 -4.61 -1.40 29.83
N GLY A 157 -5.76 -0.82 29.60
CA GLY A 157 -6.77 -0.48 30.59
C GLY A 157 -8.16 -0.84 30.09
N THR A 158 -9.17 -0.67 30.95
CA THR A 158 -10.58 -0.81 30.57
C THR A 158 -11.30 0.54 30.72
N LEU A 159 -12.53 0.65 30.18
CA LEU A 159 -13.33 1.86 30.36
C LEU A 159 -13.60 2.17 31.84
N ASP A 160 -13.77 1.11 32.68
CA ASP A 160 -14.02 1.24 34.13
C ASP A 160 -12.74 1.44 34.93
N ARG A 161 -11.62 1.02 34.40
CA ARG A 161 -10.28 1.14 35.02
C ARG A 161 -9.25 1.55 33.97
N PRO A 162 -9.29 2.83 33.52
CA PRO A 162 -8.32 3.33 32.57
C PRO A 162 -6.95 3.42 33.23
N VAL A 163 -5.93 3.21 32.44
CA VAL A 163 -4.54 3.47 32.87
C VAL A 163 -4.31 4.98 32.77
N HIS A 164 -3.79 5.58 33.83
CA HIS A 164 -3.51 7.02 33.91
C HIS A 164 -2.23 7.30 34.72
N ASP A 165 -1.78 8.55 34.71
CA ASP A 165 -0.60 9.04 35.43
C ASP A 165 0.72 8.34 35.05
N ILE A 166 0.86 7.86 33.80
CA ILE A 166 2.09 7.28 33.28
C ILE A 166 2.97 8.40 32.70
N ARG A 167 4.24 8.40 33.09
CA ARG A 167 5.28 9.26 32.56
C ARG A 167 6.43 8.42 32.04
N ILE A 168 6.80 8.61 30.78
CA ILE A 168 7.93 7.92 30.13
C ILE A 168 8.90 9.00 29.67
N GLU A 169 10.13 8.98 30.20
CA GLU A 169 11.14 9.99 29.93
C GLU A 169 12.51 9.39 29.70
N GLY A 170 13.32 10.06 28.86
CA GLY A 170 14.71 9.70 28.62
C GLY A 170 14.91 8.41 27.82
N LEU A 171 13.87 7.86 27.19
CA LEU A 171 13.92 6.65 26.37
C LEU A 171 13.79 6.97 24.88
N THR A 172 14.50 6.22 24.06
CA THR A 172 14.33 6.23 22.61
C THR A 172 13.67 4.94 22.16
N PHE A 173 12.55 5.04 21.43
CA PHE A 173 11.86 3.92 20.82
C PHE A 173 12.16 3.91 19.33
N SER A 174 12.67 2.79 18.82
CA SER A 174 13.07 2.67 17.43
C SER A 174 12.98 1.23 16.94
N HIS A 175 13.10 1.05 15.62
CA HIS A 175 13.17 -0.24 14.95
C HIS A 175 11.90 -1.09 15.14
N THR A 176 10.73 -0.48 14.95
CA THR A 176 9.46 -1.20 14.78
C THR A 176 9.20 -1.50 13.31
N THR A 177 8.31 -2.44 13.07
CA THR A 177 7.81 -2.80 11.74
C THR A 177 6.29 -2.72 11.70
N TRP A 178 5.71 -2.86 10.53
CA TRP A 178 4.29 -3.02 10.32
C TRP A 178 4.06 -3.98 9.15
N MET A 179 3.74 -5.23 9.47
CA MET A 179 3.69 -6.32 8.50
C MET A 179 2.34 -6.47 7.80
N ARG A 180 1.29 -5.85 8.32
CA ARG A 180 -0.07 -6.01 7.83
C ARG A 180 -0.25 -5.69 6.34
N PRO A 181 0.30 -4.61 5.77
CA PRO A 181 0.13 -4.33 4.34
C PRO A 181 0.62 -5.45 3.44
N THR A 182 1.69 -6.14 3.83
CA THR A 182 2.27 -7.25 3.07
C THR A 182 1.44 -8.54 3.21
N THR A 183 0.74 -8.74 4.32
CA THR A 183 -0.08 -9.94 4.56
C THR A 183 -1.49 -9.83 4.03
N ASP A 184 -2.17 -8.71 4.29
CA ASP A 184 -3.61 -8.54 4.04
C ASP A 184 -3.95 -7.31 3.20
N GLY A 185 -2.95 -6.53 2.78
CA GLY A 185 -3.17 -5.20 2.24
C GLY A 185 -3.63 -4.21 3.32
N HIS A 186 -3.80 -2.97 2.96
CA HIS A 186 -4.32 -1.93 3.84
C HIS A 186 -5.11 -0.92 3.03
N VAL A 187 -6.42 -0.84 3.25
CA VAL A 187 -7.30 0.12 2.60
C VAL A 187 -8.07 0.87 3.68
N PRO A 188 -7.58 2.03 4.10
CA PRO A 188 -8.32 2.88 5.02
C PRO A 188 -9.49 3.53 4.30
N LEU A 189 -10.58 3.73 5.04
CA LEU A 189 -11.76 4.42 4.57
C LEU A 189 -11.66 5.90 4.89
N GLN A 190 -12.63 6.69 4.41
CA GLN A 190 -12.73 8.10 4.75
C GLN A 190 -12.67 8.32 6.28
N ALA A 191 -12.00 9.39 6.71
CA ALA A 191 -11.75 9.72 8.11
C ALA A 191 -10.87 8.72 8.88
N GLY A 192 -10.01 7.96 8.17
CA GLY A 192 -9.06 7.05 8.81
C GLY A 192 -9.67 5.78 9.38
N MET A 193 -10.93 5.50 9.11
CA MET A 193 -11.54 4.23 9.51
C MET A 193 -10.88 3.07 8.76
N TYR A 194 -10.64 1.99 9.48
CA TYR A 194 -9.99 0.81 8.98
C TYR A 194 -10.81 -0.46 9.26
N MET A 195 -10.93 -1.33 8.26
CA MET A 195 -11.63 -2.61 8.37
C MET A 195 -10.63 -3.72 8.68
N TYR A 196 -10.70 -4.28 9.89
CA TYR A 196 -9.73 -5.26 10.37
C TYR A 196 -9.90 -6.65 9.72
N GLU A 197 -11.13 -7.12 9.57
CA GLU A 197 -11.42 -8.49 9.15
C GLU A 197 -11.96 -8.56 7.71
N GLY A 198 -11.37 -7.82 6.80
CA GLY A 198 -11.83 -7.77 5.43
C GLY A 198 -13.09 -6.93 5.25
N TYR A 199 -13.79 -7.19 4.16
CA TYR A 199 -15.00 -6.46 3.83
C TYR A 199 -16.16 -6.90 4.71
N LYS A 200 -16.62 -5.98 5.58
CA LYS A 200 -17.91 -6.12 6.27
C LYS A 200 -18.79 -4.95 5.86
N LEU A 201 -20.03 -5.26 5.51
CA LEU A 201 -21.05 -4.23 5.29
C LEU A 201 -21.18 -3.40 6.57
N ARG A 202 -21.18 -2.08 6.42
CA ARG A 202 -21.54 -1.19 7.51
C ARG A 202 -22.92 -1.58 8.03
N PRO A 203 -23.13 -1.75 9.34
CA PRO A 203 -24.46 -1.88 9.89
C PRO A 203 -25.32 -0.72 9.41
N GLN A 204 -26.49 -1.00 8.85
CA GLN A 204 -27.37 0.04 8.29
C GLN A 204 -27.97 0.97 9.35
N THR A 205 -27.68 0.72 10.61
CA THR A 205 -28.32 1.35 11.77
C THR A 205 -27.74 2.69 12.18
N VAL A 206 -26.85 3.29 11.41
CA VAL A 206 -26.32 4.61 11.76
C VAL A 206 -26.49 5.59 10.61
N ARG A 207 -27.70 5.95 10.30
CA ARG A 207 -28.06 7.32 9.98
C ARG A 207 -28.55 7.94 11.27
N PRO A 208 -27.96 9.00 11.79
CA PRO A 208 -28.70 9.91 12.63
C PRO A 208 -29.80 10.48 11.73
N ASP A 209 -31.03 10.31 12.15
CA ASP A 209 -32.16 11.04 11.59
C ASP A 209 -31.96 12.54 11.78
#